data_08b66800b58db23fc3f2dc0df71207fd
#
_entry.id   08b66800b58db23fc3f2dc0df71207fd
#
_cell.length_a   1.000
_cell.length_b   1.000
_cell.length_c   1.000
_cell.angle_alpha   90.00
_cell.angle_beta   90.00
_cell.angle_gamma   90.00
#
_symmetry.space_group_name_H-M   'P 1'
#
loop_
_entity.id
_entity.type
_entity.pdbx_description
1 polymer ?
#
loop_
_entity_poly.entity_id
_entity_poly.type
_entity_poly.pdbx_seq_one_letter_code
_entity_poly.pdbx_strand_id
1 'polypeptide(L)'
;PQTPAPTHGSDSAVSVQGVLKQFGDFTAVKDLDIEIRAGEFFSMLGPSGSGKTTVLRMIAGFEEPTAGKILLHGTDVTRTAPFDREVNTVFQDYALFPHLTIGENVAYGLKVRGISKTERAKLVGEALEQVQLSHVADRRPSQLSGGQRQRIALARALILRPKVLLLDEPLGALDKQLREQMQVELKQIQREVGITFIFVTHDQEEALTLSDRVAVFNDGKIEQVGTPHEVYEFPETEFVAKFLGVTNLM
;
A
#
# COMPACT_ATOMS: atom_id res chain seq x y z
N PRO A 1 -36.35 -7.66 4.86
CA PRO A 1 -35.59 -6.69 5.62
C PRO A 1 -34.46 -6.21 4.73
N GLN A 2 -34.54 -4.94 4.31
CA GLN A 2 -33.50 -4.30 3.51
C GLN A 2 -32.29 -4.06 4.42
N THR A 3 -31.14 -4.57 4.04
CA THR A 3 -29.86 -4.22 4.64
C THR A 3 -29.66 -2.71 4.43
N PRO A 4 -29.41 -1.91 5.48
CA PRO A 4 -29.18 -0.49 5.31
C PRO A 4 -27.93 -0.26 4.48
N ALA A 5 -28.01 0.62 3.49
CA ALA A 5 -26.86 1.08 2.70
C ALA A 5 -25.79 1.64 3.65
N PRO A 6 -24.49 1.36 3.42
CA PRO A 6 -23.44 1.89 4.25
C PRO A 6 -23.46 3.42 4.20
N THR A 7 -23.59 4.04 5.37
CA THR A 7 -23.45 5.49 5.53
C THR A 7 -22.01 5.85 5.22
N HIS A 8 -21.77 6.51 4.09
CA HIS A 8 -20.48 7.08 3.72
C HIS A 8 -20.12 8.17 4.73
N GLY A 9 -19.44 7.77 5.82
CA GLY A 9 -19.00 8.68 6.87
C GLY A 9 -17.70 9.38 6.50
N SER A 10 -17.47 10.54 7.09
CA SER A 10 -16.33 11.45 6.94
C SER A 10 -14.96 10.87 7.30
N ASP A 11 -14.83 9.57 7.46
CA ASP A 11 -13.65 8.86 8.01
C ASP A 11 -12.98 7.91 6.99
N SER A 12 -13.45 7.92 5.73
CA SER A 12 -12.89 7.07 4.66
C SER A 12 -11.71 7.75 3.98
N ALA A 13 -10.54 7.09 3.97
CA ALA A 13 -9.38 7.55 3.21
C ALA A 13 -9.49 7.17 1.73
N VAL A 14 -9.95 5.95 1.45
CA VAL A 14 -10.13 5.44 0.08
C VAL A 14 -11.47 4.72 -0.01
N SER A 15 -12.28 5.07 -1.01
CA SER A 15 -13.51 4.36 -1.36
C SER A 15 -13.42 3.93 -2.83
N VAL A 16 -13.56 2.64 -3.07
CA VAL A 16 -13.65 2.02 -4.40
C VAL A 16 -15.08 1.56 -4.56
N GLN A 17 -15.78 2.02 -5.61
CA GLN A 17 -17.22 1.85 -5.77
C GLN A 17 -17.56 1.23 -7.13
N GLY A 18 -18.07 -0.02 -7.12
CA GLY A 18 -18.49 -0.76 -8.30
C GLY A 18 -17.40 -0.85 -9.36
N VAL A 19 -16.13 -1.00 -8.95
CA VAL A 19 -15.00 -0.94 -9.88
C VAL A 19 -14.86 -2.24 -10.67
N LEU A 20 -14.86 -2.08 -12.00
CA LEU A 20 -14.55 -3.11 -12.99
C LEU A 20 -13.26 -2.73 -13.71
N LYS A 21 -12.34 -3.70 -13.91
CA LYS A 21 -11.18 -3.52 -14.80
C LYS A 21 -11.05 -4.68 -15.76
N GLN A 22 -11.04 -4.33 -17.05
CA GLN A 22 -10.84 -5.26 -18.17
C GLN A 22 -9.59 -4.89 -18.97
N PHE A 23 -8.85 -5.88 -19.40
CA PHE A 23 -7.74 -5.79 -20.36
C PHE A 23 -8.06 -6.68 -21.55
N GLY A 24 -8.58 -6.08 -22.63
CA GLY A 24 -9.15 -6.87 -23.74
C GLY A 24 -10.28 -7.77 -23.23
N ASP A 25 -10.17 -9.07 -23.46
CA ASP A 25 -11.16 -10.07 -23.04
C ASP A 25 -10.97 -10.55 -21.59
N PHE A 26 -9.86 -10.16 -20.95
CA PHE A 26 -9.56 -10.57 -19.57
C PHE A 26 -10.11 -9.58 -18.55
N THR A 27 -10.94 -10.04 -17.61
CA THR A 27 -11.46 -9.23 -16.50
C THR A 27 -10.58 -9.44 -15.26
N ALA A 28 -9.78 -8.44 -14.94
CA ALA A 28 -8.84 -8.48 -13.81
C ALA A 28 -9.49 -8.12 -12.46
N VAL A 29 -10.52 -7.26 -12.47
CA VAL A 29 -11.28 -6.85 -11.29
C VAL A 29 -12.77 -6.82 -11.66
N LYS A 30 -13.60 -7.46 -10.82
CA LYS A 30 -15.02 -7.75 -11.11
C LYS A 30 -15.91 -7.11 -10.07
N ASP A 31 -16.51 -5.95 -10.38
CA ASP A 31 -17.51 -5.26 -9.54
C ASP A 31 -17.08 -5.15 -8.07
N LEU A 32 -16.03 -4.40 -7.84
CA LEU A 32 -15.36 -4.35 -6.55
C LEU A 32 -15.78 -3.11 -5.76
N ASP A 33 -16.26 -3.33 -4.54
CA ASP A 33 -16.52 -2.32 -3.53
C ASP A 33 -15.59 -2.51 -2.33
N ILE A 34 -14.93 -1.42 -1.90
CA ILE A 34 -14.07 -1.43 -0.72
C ILE A 34 -14.00 -0.05 -0.07
N GLU A 35 -14.09 -0.04 1.24
CA GLU A 35 -13.96 1.14 2.09
C GLU A 35 -12.73 0.97 2.99
N ILE A 36 -11.75 1.88 2.87
CA ILE A 36 -10.54 1.91 3.68
C ILE A 36 -10.57 3.15 4.56
N ARG A 37 -10.48 2.96 5.87
CA ARG A 37 -10.60 4.05 6.86
C ARG A 37 -9.35 4.89 6.94
N ALA A 38 -9.50 6.15 7.35
CA ALA A 38 -8.35 7.02 7.58
C ALA A 38 -7.49 6.50 8.74
N GLY A 39 -6.18 6.48 8.53
CA GLY A 39 -5.19 6.06 9.53
C GLY A 39 -5.09 4.54 9.75
N GLU A 40 -5.87 3.69 9.05
CA GLU A 40 -5.73 2.23 9.19
C GLU A 40 -4.56 1.66 8.37
N PHE A 41 -4.03 0.55 8.84
CA PHE A 41 -3.17 -0.34 8.08
C PHE A 41 -4.05 -1.42 7.43
N PHE A 42 -4.31 -1.27 6.14
CA PHE A 42 -5.21 -2.14 5.38
C PHE A 42 -4.43 -3.05 4.43
N SER A 43 -4.63 -4.37 4.51
CA SER A 43 -3.98 -5.31 3.61
C SER A 43 -4.93 -5.90 2.57
N MET A 44 -4.44 -5.99 1.34
CA MET A 44 -5.00 -6.77 0.26
C MET A 44 -4.21 -8.08 0.14
N LEU A 45 -4.80 -9.19 0.57
CA LEU A 45 -4.20 -10.51 0.64
C LEU A 45 -4.82 -11.43 -0.42
N GLY A 46 -4.04 -12.31 -1.02
CA GLY A 46 -4.56 -13.32 -1.96
C GLY A 46 -3.49 -13.86 -2.90
N PRO A 47 -3.79 -14.87 -3.70
CA PRO A 47 -2.84 -15.46 -4.64
C PRO A 47 -2.40 -14.48 -5.73
N SER A 48 -1.29 -14.79 -6.40
CA SER A 48 -0.84 -14.01 -7.56
C SER A 48 -1.91 -14.02 -8.65
N GLY A 49 -2.13 -12.88 -9.30
CA GLY A 49 -3.15 -12.72 -10.34
C GLY A 49 -4.58 -12.50 -9.84
N SER A 50 -4.84 -12.42 -8.53
CA SER A 50 -6.18 -12.18 -7.98
C SER A 50 -6.70 -10.74 -8.11
N GLY A 51 -5.94 -9.82 -8.71
CA GLY A 51 -6.38 -8.43 -8.97
C GLY A 51 -5.86 -7.38 -8.00
N LYS A 52 -5.18 -7.74 -6.90
CA LYS A 52 -4.69 -6.81 -5.85
C LYS A 52 -3.84 -5.65 -6.40
N THR A 53 -2.76 -5.97 -7.11
CA THR A 53 -1.87 -4.96 -7.71
C THR A 53 -2.62 -4.10 -8.74
N THR A 54 -3.60 -4.65 -9.45
CA THR A 54 -4.46 -3.88 -10.37
C THR A 54 -5.30 -2.85 -9.60
N VAL A 55 -5.92 -3.25 -8.48
CA VAL A 55 -6.66 -2.33 -7.60
C VAL A 55 -5.74 -1.26 -7.03
N LEU A 56 -4.55 -1.65 -6.53
CA LEU A 56 -3.55 -0.70 -6.02
C LEU A 56 -3.16 0.32 -7.11
N ARG A 57 -2.90 -0.14 -8.33
CA ARG A 57 -2.56 0.74 -9.47
C ARG A 57 -3.69 1.68 -9.87
N MET A 58 -4.94 1.24 -9.76
CA MET A 58 -6.10 2.10 -9.99
C MET A 58 -6.22 3.18 -8.89
N ILE A 59 -5.98 2.84 -7.62
CA ILE A 59 -5.94 3.83 -6.53
C ILE A 59 -4.79 4.83 -6.75
N ALA A 60 -3.62 4.35 -7.19
CA ALA A 60 -2.46 5.20 -7.52
C ALA A 60 -2.67 6.08 -8.76
N GLY A 61 -3.62 5.75 -9.64
CA GLY A 61 -3.86 6.44 -10.91
C GLY A 61 -2.98 5.97 -12.07
N PHE A 62 -2.24 4.88 -11.91
CA PHE A 62 -1.45 4.28 -13.01
C PHE A 62 -2.31 3.45 -13.96
N GLU A 63 -3.52 3.07 -13.52
CA GLU A 63 -4.54 2.38 -14.31
C GLU A 63 -5.87 3.08 -14.12
N GLU A 64 -6.66 3.21 -15.19
CA GLU A 64 -8.03 3.67 -15.10
C GLU A 64 -8.99 2.48 -15.00
N PRO A 65 -10.01 2.52 -14.13
CA PRO A 65 -11.04 1.50 -14.12
C PRO A 65 -11.86 1.54 -15.42
N THR A 66 -12.35 0.39 -15.87
CA THR A 66 -13.26 0.29 -17.03
C THR A 66 -14.64 0.83 -16.67
N ALA A 67 -15.07 0.63 -15.43
CA ALA A 67 -16.29 1.18 -14.85
C ALA A 67 -16.12 1.38 -13.33
N GLY A 68 -17.03 2.12 -12.71
CA GLY A 68 -17.00 2.43 -11.29
C GLY A 68 -16.22 3.70 -10.96
N LYS A 69 -15.98 3.94 -9.68
CA LYS A 69 -15.33 5.15 -9.17
C LYS A 69 -14.31 4.85 -8.08
N ILE A 70 -13.32 5.74 -7.97
CA ILE A 70 -12.33 5.74 -6.88
C ILE A 70 -12.35 7.12 -6.24
N LEU A 71 -12.58 7.15 -4.93
CA LEU A 71 -12.57 8.39 -4.16
C LEU A 71 -11.41 8.36 -3.17
N LEU A 72 -10.74 9.49 -3.01
CA LEU A 72 -9.75 9.75 -1.95
C LEU A 72 -10.30 10.85 -1.04
N HIS A 73 -10.50 10.53 0.24
CA HIS A 73 -11.11 11.45 1.21
C HIS A 73 -12.39 12.11 0.67
N GLY A 74 -13.26 11.30 0.04
CA GLY A 74 -14.54 11.75 -0.54
C GLY A 74 -14.43 12.47 -1.89
N THR A 75 -13.22 12.75 -2.38
CA THR A 75 -13.01 13.37 -3.69
C THR A 75 -12.86 12.32 -4.78
N ASP A 76 -13.65 12.40 -5.85
CA ASP A 76 -13.54 11.50 -7.01
C ASP A 76 -12.23 11.77 -7.76
N VAL A 77 -11.34 10.78 -7.76
CA VAL A 77 -10.04 10.82 -8.43
C VAL A 77 -9.93 9.84 -9.59
N THR A 78 -11.03 9.26 -10.03
CA THR A 78 -11.08 8.18 -11.02
C THR A 78 -10.24 8.51 -12.27
N ARG A 79 -10.29 9.76 -12.73
CA ARG A 79 -9.55 10.24 -13.91
C ARG A 79 -8.43 11.23 -13.58
N THR A 80 -8.10 11.41 -12.30
CA THR A 80 -7.03 12.30 -11.87
C THR A 80 -5.68 11.64 -12.15
N ALA A 81 -4.73 12.38 -12.70
CA ALA A 81 -3.38 11.89 -12.98
C ALA A 81 -2.65 11.45 -11.68
N PRO A 82 -1.73 10.48 -11.73
CA PRO A 82 -1.04 9.97 -10.53
C PRO A 82 -0.36 11.04 -9.69
N PHE A 83 0.28 12.02 -10.34
CA PHE A 83 1.03 13.09 -9.65
C PHE A 83 0.15 14.16 -9.00
N ASP A 84 -1.15 14.20 -9.32
CA ASP A 84 -2.14 15.10 -8.71
C ASP A 84 -2.93 14.42 -7.57
N ARG A 85 -2.69 13.14 -7.31
CA ARG A 85 -3.32 12.41 -6.20
C ARG A 85 -2.52 12.56 -4.91
N GLU A 86 -3.21 12.62 -3.77
CA GLU A 86 -2.57 12.69 -2.44
C GLU A 86 -2.10 11.30 -1.94
N VAL A 87 -1.59 10.48 -2.86
CA VAL A 87 -1.06 9.14 -2.57
C VAL A 87 0.38 9.03 -3.07
N ASN A 88 1.17 8.19 -2.41
CA ASN A 88 2.48 7.77 -2.90
C ASN A 88 2.58 6.25 -2.92
N THR A 89 3.42 5.72 -3.82
CA THR A 89 3.59 4.28 -3.98
C THR A 89 5.04 3.87 -3.72
N VAL A 90 5.22 2.80 -2.93
CA VAL A 90 6.46 2.04 -2.83
C VAL A 90 6.27 0.76 -3.64
N PHE A 91 7.07 0.58 -4.68
CA PHE A 91 7.03 -0.57 -5.58
C PHE A 91 7.85 -1.74 -5.01
N GLN A 92 7.59 -2.93 -5.50
CA GLN A 92 8.25 -4.18 -5.10
C GLN A 92 9.79 -4.13 -5.30
N ASP A 93 10.27 -3.46 -6.35
CA ASP A 93 11.70 -3.26 -6.64
C ASP A 93 12.28 -1.97 -6.04
N TYR A 94 11.47 -1.29 -5.19
CA TYR A 94 11.75 0.00 -4.55
C TYR A 94 11.90 1.18 -5.52
N ALA A 95 12.10 0.96 -6.81
CA ALA A 95 12.23 1.94 -7.90
C ALA A 95 13.17 3.12 -7.54
N LEU A 96 14.29 2.85 -6.85
CA LEU A 96 15.30 3.88 -6.56
C LEU A 96 16.07 4.21 -7.82
N PHE A 97 16.33 5.50 -8.04
CA PHE A 97 17.12 5.98 -9.17
C PHE A 97 18.59 5.57 -8.99
N PRO A 98 19.13 4.63 -9.80
CA PRO A 98 20.45 4.06 -9.56
C PRO A 98 21.61 5.05 -9.78
N HIS A 99 21.38 6.09 -10.56
CA HIS A 99 22.34 7.13 -10.90
C HIS A 99 22.39 8.29 -9.89
N LEU A 100 21.41 8.37 -8.99
CA LEU A 100 21.33 9.37 -7.92
C LEU A 100 21.88 8.83 -6.61
N THR A 101 22.35 9.72 -5.75
CA THR A 101 22.66 9.40 -4.35
C THR A 101 21.38 9.13 -3.57
N ILE A 102 21.50 8.61 -2.36
CA ILE A 102 20.37 8.38 -1.47
C ILE A 102 19.69 9.69 -1.09
N GLY A 103 20.47 10.71 -0.73
CA GLY A 103 19.92 12.04 -0.45
C GLY A 103 19.19 12.64 -1.64
N GLU A 104 19.71 12.48 -2.86
CA GLU A 104 19.05 12.92 -4.09
C GLU A 104 17.78 12.13 -4.41
N ASN A 105 17.77 10.80 -4.16
CA ASN A 105 16.56 9.98 -4.28
C ASN A 105 15.44 10.47 -3.37
N VAL A 106 15.74 10.69 -2.09
CA VAL A 106 14.76 11.19 -1.11
C VAL A 106 14.31 12.61 -1.45
N ALA A 107 15.24 13.48 -1.90
CA ALA A 107 14.96 14.85 -2.29
C ALA A 107 14.16 14.99 -3.59
N TYR A 108 14.08 13.95 -4.43
CA TYR A 108 13.60 14.05 -5.81
C TYR A 108 12.21 14.66 -5.91
N GLY A 109 11.24 14.16 -5.18
CA GLY A 109 9.87 14.68 -5.20
C GLY A 109 9.77 16.13 -4.70
N LEU A 110 10.55 16.51 -3.69
CA LEU A 110 10.63 17.89 -3.22
C LEU A 110 11.23 18.82 -4.28
N LYS A 111 12.21 18.33 -5.06
CA LYS A 111 12.80 19.07 -6.18
C LYS A 111 11.77 19.34 -7.28
N VAL A 112 10.98 18.32 -7.63
CA VAL A 112 9.89 18.45 -8.63
C VAL A 112 8.84 19.47 -8.17
N ARG A 113 8.53 19.51 -6.84
CA ARG A 113 7.61 20.50 -6.25
C ARG A 113 8.22 21.90 -6.09
N GLY A 114 9.45 22.13 -6.55
CA GLY A 114 10.09 23.47 -6.51
C GLY A 114 10.58 23.90 -5.14
N ILE A 115 10.68 23.01 -4.16
CA ILE A 115 11.20 23.32 -2.82
C ILE A 115 12.66 23.76 -2.90
N SER A 116 13.06 24.79 -2.17
CA SER A 116 14.40 25.36 -2.19
C SER A 116 15.48 24.32 -1.78
N LYS A 117 16.74 24.52 -2.25
CA LYS A 117 17.85 23.59 -1.95
C LYS A 117 18.09 23.48 -0.44
N THR A 118 18.04 24.59 0.27
CA THR A 118 18.28 24.63 1.74
C THR A 118 17.18 23.88 2.48
N GLU A 119 15.93 24.11 2.15
CA GLU A 119 14.79 23.44 2.78
C GLU A 119 14.79 21.94 2.46
N ARG A 120 15.09 21.56 1.19
CA ARG A 120 15.23 20.15 0.83
C ARG A 120 16.31 19.44 1.67
N ALA A 121 17.49 20.07 1.86
CA ALA A 121 18.55 19.46 2.63
C ALA A 121 18.13 19.19 4.08
N LYS A 122 17.39 20.11 4.69
CA LYS A 122 16.81 19.95 6.04
C LYS A 122 15.83 18.78 6.07
N LEU A 123 14.81 18.78 5.20
CA LEU A 123 13.77 17.75 5.15
C LEU A 123 14.35 16.35 4.83
N VAL A 124 15.34 16.27 3.97
CA VAL A 124 16.05 15.00 3.67
C VAL A 124 16.79 14.49 4.89
N GLY A 125 17.46 15.38 5.65
CA GLY A 125 18.14 15.02 6.90
C GLY A 125 17.15 14.41 7.90
N GLU A 126 16.01 15.07 8.13
CA GLU A 126 14.94 14.62 9.02
C GLU A 126 14.36 13.26 8.56
N ALA A 127 14.07 13.10 7.25
CA ALA A 127 13.54 11.86 6.72
C ALA A 127 14.52 10.68 6.81
N LEU A 128 15.81 10.91 6.60
CA LEU A 128 16.84 9.88 6.75
C LEU A 128 17.09 9.51 8.22
N GLU A 129 16.97 10.47 9.13
CA GLU A 129 17.05 10.22 10.57
C GLU A 129 15.88 9.35 11.05
N GLN A 130 14.67 9.62 10.59
CA GLN A 130 13.47 8.85 10.92
C GLN A 130 13.59 7.36 10.56
N VAL A 131 14.30 7.06 9.45
CA VAL A 131 14.58 5.67 9.03
C VAL A 131 15.96 5.17 9.48
N GLN A 132 16.67 5.91 10.35
CA GLN A 132 17.98 5.58 10.93
C GLN A 132 19.09 5.38 9.89
N LEU A 133 19.06 6.12 8.78
CA LEU A 133 19.97 5.99 7.65
C LEU A 133 20.65 7.32 7.25
N SER A 134 20.83 8.26 8.18
CA SER A 134 21.48 9.56 7.93
C SER A 134 22.91 9.41 7.39
N HIS A 135 23.61 8.35 7.80
CA HIS A 135 25.02 8.08 7.43
C HIS A 135 25.22 7.58 5.99
N VAL A 136 24.14 7.34 5.24
CA VAL A 136 24.23 6.82 3.85
C VAL A 136 23.81 7.83 2.78
N ALA A 137 23.56 9.10 3.15
CA ALA A 137 23.03 10.13 2.25
C ALA A 137 23.81 10.27 0.94
N ASP A 138 25.13 10.15 0.98
CA ASP A 138 26.03 10.29 -0.17
C ASP A 138 26.28 8.98 -0.95
N ARG A 139 25.76 7.85 -0.45
CA ARG A 139 25.87 6.56 -1.13
C ARG A 139 24.88 6.45 -2.30
N ARG A 140 25.13 5.47 -3.18
CA ARG A 140 24.21 5.07 -4.24
C ARG A 140 23.40 3.84 -3.83
N PRO A 141 22.23 3.59 -4.43
CA PRO A 141 21.38 2.42 -4.12
C PRO A 141 22.12 1.07 -4.20
N SER A 142 23.06 0.92 -5.14
CA SER A 142 23.87 -0.31 -5.28
C SER A 142 24.79 -0.63 -4.08
N GLN A 143 25.04 0.35 -3.22
CA GLN A 143 25.88 0.21 -2.02
C GLN A 143 25.08 -0.12 -0.76
N LEU A 144 23.76 -0.37 -0.88
CA LEU A 144 22.83 -0.61 0.20
C LEU A 144 22.31 -2.05 0.21
N SER A 145 22.06 -2.59 1.41
CA SER A 145 21.33 -3.85 1.56
C SER A 145 19.87 -3.72 1.10
N GLY A 146 19.16 -4.85 0.93
CA GLY A 146 17.74 -4.87 0.58
C GLY A 146 16.89 -4.06 1.55
N GLY A 147 17.02 -4.30 2.86
CA GLY A 147 16.29 -3.57 3.89
C GLY A 147 16.62 -2.07 3.94
N GLN A 148 17.89 -1.70 3.72
CA GLN A 148 18.27 -0.29 3.60
C GLN A 148 17.60 0.37 2.40
N ARG A 149 17.57 -0.28 1.23
CA ARG A 149 16.88 0.26 0.03
C ARG A 149 15.38 0.44 0.29
N GLN A 150 14.75 -0.50 0.98
CA GLN A 150 13.35 -0.41 1.35
C GLN A 150 13.07 0.80 2.26
N ARG A 151 13.85 0.99 3.33
CA ARG A 151 13.72 2.15 4.23
C ARG A 151 13.91 3.48 3.48
N ILE A 152 14.83 3.54 2.53
CA ILE A 152 15.00 4.72 1.67
C ILE A 152 13.80 4.95 0.77
N ALA A 153 13.21 3.90 0.19
CA ALA A 153 11.99 4.03 -0.61
C ALA A 153 10.81 4.54 0.22
N LEU A 154 10.67 4.08 1.48
CA LEU A 154 9.71 4.60 2.44
C LEU A 154 9.96 6.08 2.77
N ALA A 155 11.20 6.46 3.11
CA ALA A 155 11.56 7.85 3.38
C ALA A 155 11.25 8.76 2.19
N ARG A 156 11.58 8.31 0.94
CA ARG A 156 11.26 9.03 -0.29
C ARG A 156 9.75 9.21 -0.50
N ALA A 157 8.95 8.21 -0.15
CA ALA A 157 7.50 8.30 -0.28
C ALA A 157 6.88 9.18 0.80
N LEU A 158 7.36 9.09 2.05
CA LEU A 158 6.81 9.80 3.20
C LEU A 158 7.19 11.29 3.26
N ILE A 159 8.37 11.67 2.73
CA ILE A 159 8.84 13.06 2.74
C ILE A 159 7.87 14.03 2.05
N LEU A 160 7.06 13.52 1.12
CA LEU A 160 6.03 14.29 0.40
C LEU A 160 4.74 14.46 1.20
N ARG A 161 4.66 13.86 2.40
CA ARG A 161 3.50 13.87 3.30
C ARG A 161 2.20 13.45 2.60
N PRO A 162 2.14 12.25 2.00
CA PRO A 162 0.92 11.75 1.39
C PRO A 162 -0.14 11.48 2.47
N LYS A 163 -1.42 11.47 2.10
CA LYS A 163 -2.50 11.03 2.99
C LYS A 163 -2.64 9.50 3.01
N VAL A 164 -2.27 8.85 1.90
CA VAL A 164 -2.31 7.40 1.74
C VAL A 164 -0.97 6.93 1.17
N LEU A 165 -0.39 5.90 1.79
CA LEU A 165 0.80 5.21 1.29
C LEU A 165 0.40 3.83 0.75
N LEU A 166 0.75 3.60 -0.51
CA LEU A 166 0.51 2.35 -1.23
C LEU A 166 1.80 1.52 -1.25
N LEU A 167 1.72 0.25 -0.85
CA LEU A 167 2.86 -0.66 -0.73
C LEU A 167 2.58 -1.91 -1.56
N ASP A 168 3.29 -2.09 -2.68
CA ASP A 168 3.13 -3.22 -3.60
C ASP A 168 4.18 -4.29 -3.31
N GLU A 169 3.82 -5.32 -2.54
CA GLU A 169 4.69 -6.43 -2.11
C GLU A 169 6.07 -6.00 -1.58
N PRO A 170 6.16 -5.00 -0.69
CA PRO A 170 7.44 -4.37 -0.35
C PRO A 170 8.41 -5.27 0.41
N LEU A 171 7.93 -6.40 0.99
CA LEU A 171 8.74 -7.34 1.77
C LEU A 171 9.15 -8.58 0.97
N GLY A 172 8.61 -8.78 -0.23
CA GLY A 172 8.74 -10.01 -1.00
C GLY A 172 10.18 -10.38 -1.39
N ALA A 173 11.08 -9.39 -1.51
CA ALA A 173 12.49 -9.59 -1.89
C ALA A 173 13.44 -9.81 -0.69
N LEU A 174 12.92 -9.82 0.55
CA LEU A 174 13.72 -9.94 1.77
C LEU A 174 13.79 -11.38 2.26
N ASP A 175 14.93 -11.74 2.90
CA ASP A 175 15.01 -12.97 3.68
C ASP A 175 14.08 -12.92 4.91
N LYS A 176 13.84 -14.09 5.53
CA LYS A 176 12.86 -14.22 6.60
C LYS A 176 13.17 -13.31 7.80
N GLN A 177 14.40 -13.29 8.27
CA GLN A 177 14.79 -12.50 9.46
C GLN A 177 14.62 -11.00 9.22
N LEU A 178 15.06 -10.52 8.06
CA LEU A 178 14.93 -9.11 7.68
C LEU A 178 13.47 -8.73 7.45
N ARG A 179 12.66 -9.64 6.90
CA ARG A 179 11.22 -9.45 6.71
C ARG A 179 10.49 -9.24 8.03
N GLU A 180 10.71 -10.11 9.02
CA GLU A 180 10.14 -9.98 10.37
C GLU A 180 10.53 -8.65 11.02
N GLN A 181 11.80 -8.24 10.92
CA GLN A 181 12.25 -6.94 11.41
C GLN A 181 11.52 -5.79 10.71
N MET A 182 11.42 -5.84 9.38
CA MET A 182 10.77 -4.79 8.59
C MET A 182 9.27 -4.69 8.82
N GLN A 183 8.59 -5.79 9.17
CA GLN A 183 7.19 -5.76 9.60
C GLN A 183 7.01 -4.89 10.84
N VAL A 184 7.83 -5.10 11.87
CA VAL A 184 7.79 -4.30 13.11
C VAL A 184 8.03 -2.82 12.79
N GLU A 185 9.04 -2.51 11.98
CA GLU A 185 9.39 -1.15 11.59
C GLU A 185 8.26 -0.47 10.78
N LEU A 186 7.65 -1.18 9.83
CA LEU A 186 6.52 -0.64 9.04
C LEU A 186 5.33 -0.26 9.93
N LYS A 187 4.97 -1.12 10.90
CA LYS A 187 3.88 -0.83 11.84
C LYS A 187 4.22 0.34 12.75
N GLN A 188 5.48 0.44 13.20
CA GLN A 188 5.94 1.59 14.00
C GLN A 188 5.85 2.88 13.18
N ILE A 189 6.42 2.91 11.97
CA ILE A 189 6.37 4.09 11.08
C ILE A 189 4.92 4.50 10.82
N GLN A 190 4.03 3.56 10.51
CA GLN A 190 2.62 3.86 10.26
C GLN A 190 1.95 4.54 11.47
N ARG A 191 2.22 4.04 12.70
CA ARG A 191 1.70 4.65 13.93
C ARG A 191 2.25 6.06 14.18
N GLU A 192 3.54 6.27 13.91
CA GLU A 192 4.20 7.56 14.11
C GLU A 192 3.71 8.62 13.13
N VAL A 193 3.54 8.25 11.85
CA VAL A 193 3.08 9.20 10.82
C VAL A 193 1.57 9.38 10.78
N GLY A 194 0.79 8.40 11.29
CA GLY A 194 -0.66 8.47 11.43
C GLY A 194 -1.45 8.52 10.13
N ILE A 195 -0.85 8.12 8.98
CA ILE A 195 -1.50 8.07 7.67
C ILE A 195 -2.03 6.67 7.35
N THR A 196 -2.90 6.58 6.35
CA THR A 196 -3.42 5.29 5.88
C THR A 196 -2.37 4.54 5.07
N PHE A 197 -2.16 3.25 5.40
CA PHE A 197 -1.31 2.34 4.63
C PHE A 197 -2.19 1.31 3.91
N ILE A 198 -1.96 1.12 2.61
CA ILE A 198 -2.56 0.04 1.82
C ILE A 198 -1.44 -0.88 1.37
N PHE A 199 -1.47 -2.11 1.83
CA PHE A 199 -0.40 -3.08 1.70
C PHE A 199 -0.85 -4.28 0.87
N VAL A 200 -0.20 -4.54 -0.25
CA VAL A 200 -0.45 -5.72 -1.07
C VAL A 200 0.55 -6.81 -0.71
N THR A 201 0.07 -8.00 -0.45
CA THR A 201 0.90 -9.17 -0.21
C THR A 201 0.19 -10.46 -0.63
N HIS A 202 0.96 -11.52 -0.86
CA HIS A 202 0.48 -12.90 -0.96
C HIS A 202 0.86 -13.73 0.28
N ASP A 203 1.59 -13.14 1.23
CA ASP A 203 2.01 -13.77 2.48
C ASP A 203 0.97 -13.52 3.57
N GLN A 204 0.43 -14.60 4.13
CA GLN A 204 -0.62 -14.56 5.14
C GLN A 204 -0.10 -14.01 6.47
N GLU A 205 1.12 -14.38 6.86
CA GLU A 205 1.74 -13.96 8.10
C GLU A 205 1.94 -12.43 8.11
N GLU A 206 2.37 -11.86 6.98
CA GLU A 206 2.49 -10.41 6.81
C GLU A 206 1.13 -9.71 6.99
N ALA A 207 0.10 -10.18 6.28
CA ALA A 207 -1.22 -9.56 6.32
C ALA A 207 -1.85 -9.65 7.72
N LEU A 208 -1.79 -10.81 8.37
CA LEU A 208 -2.38 -11.02 9.68
C LEU A 208 -1.65 -10.28 10.82
N THR A 209 -0.32 -10.10 10.68
CA THR A 209 0.51 -9.43 11.70
C THR A 209 0.41 -7.89 11.63
N LEU A 210 0.39 -7.34 10.41
CA LEU A 210 0.50 -5.89 10.20
C LEU A 210 -0.83 -5.16 10.26
N SER A 211 -1.92 -5.82 9.86
CA SER A 211 -3.13 -5.12 9.46
C SER A 211 -4.11 -4.86 10.60
N ASP A 212 -4.82 -3.77 10.51
CA ASP A 212 -6.02 -3.52 11.29
C ASP A 212 -7.23 -4.21 10.63
N ARG A 213 -7.25 -4.26 9.28
CA ARG A 213 -8.20 -5.04 8.48
C ARG A 213 -7.52 -5.64 7.25
N VAL A 214 -8.03 -6.80 6.83
CA VAL A 214 -7.55 -7.56 5.67
C VAL A 214 -8.71 -7.78 4.71
N ALA A 215 -8.49 -7.53 3.42
CA ALA A 215 -9.36 -7.99 2.33
C ALA A 215 -8.71 -9.20 1.65
N VAL A 216 -9.40 -10.32 1.65
CA VAL A 216 -8.96 -11.54 0.96
C VAL A 216 -9.48 -11.54 -0.47
N PHE A 217 -8.57 -11.52 -1.43
CA PHE A 217 -8.85 -11.48 -2.86
C PHE A 217 -8.76 -12.84 -3.51
N ASN A 218 -9.70 -13.12 -4.42
CA ASN A 218 -9.71 -14.30 -5.26
C ASN A 218 -10.35 -13.97 -6.61
N ASP A 219 -9.71 -14.34 -7.71
CA ASP A 219 -10.24 -14.22 -9.09
C ASP A 219 -10.92 -12.86 -9.40
N GLY A 220 -10.26 -11.77 -9.03
CA GLY A 220 -10.71 -10.41 -9.29
C GLY A 220 -11.84 -9.91 -8.37
N LYS A 221 -12.15 -10.63 -7.29
CA LYS A 221 -13.17 -10.28 -6.29
C LYS A 221 -12.61 -10.28 -4.89
N ILE A 222 -13.33 -9.65 -3.97
CA ILE A 222 -13.11 -9.78 -2.53
C ILE A 222 -14.00 -10.90 -2.02
N GLU A 223 -13.41 -11.89 -1.35
CA GLU A 223 -14.10 -13.01 -0.70
C GLU A 223 -14.58 -12.62 0.70
N GLN A 224 -13.75 -11.88 1.44
CA GLN A 224 -14.04 -11.43 2.80
C GLN A 224 -13.22 -10.20 3.15
N VAL A 225 -13.78 -9.30 3.97
CA VAL A 225 -13.06 -8.19 4.61
C VAL A 225 -13.35 -8.21 6.11
N GLY A 226 -12.30 -8.24 6.92
CA GLY A 226 -12.45 -8.23 8.37
C GLY A 226 -11.13 -7.92 9.08
N THR A 227 -11.14 -7.93 10.40
CA THR A 227 -9.92 -7.93 11.19
C THR A 227 -9.13 -9.23 10.97
N PRO A 228 -7.82 -9.29 11.23
CA PRO A 228 -7.04 -10.53 11.18
C PRO A 228 -7.70 -11.69 11.92
N HIS A 229 -8.25 -11.43 13.11
CA HIS A 229 -8.96 -12.43 13.92
C HIS A 229 -10.23 -12.94 13.21
N GLU A 230 -11.06 -12.04 12.66
CA GLU A 230 -12.31 -12.43 11.97
C GLU A 230 -12.03 -13.29 10.74
N VAL A 231 -11.09 -12.88 9.85
CA VAL A 231 -10.81 -13.66 8.64
C VAL A 231 -10.15 -15.00 8.93
N TYR A 232 -9.40 -15.13 10.04
CA TYR A 232 -8.74 -16.38 10.43
C TYR A 232 -9.68 -17.34 11.16
N GLU A 233 -10.43 -16.87 12.18
CA GLU A 233 -11.28 -17.72 13.01
C GLU A 233 -12.67 -17.95 12.43
N PHE A 234 -13.18 -17.00 11.64
CA PHE A 234 -14.54 -17.03 11.07
C PHE A 234 -14.52 -16.81 9.54
N PRO A 235 -13.87 -17.73 8.77
CA PRO A 235 -13.82 -17.62 7.31
C PRO A 235 -15.23 -17.73 6.72
N GLU A 236 -15.63 -16.78 5.89
CA GLU A 236 -16.97 -16.71 5.27
C GLU A 236 -17.10 -17.66 4.06
N THR A 237 -15.98 -18.04 3.42
CA THR A 237 -15.96 -18.93 2.26
C THR A 237 -14.96 -20.07 2.43
N GLU A 238 -15.23 -21.18 1.73
CA GLU A 238 -14.31 -22.32 1.68
C GLU A 238 -12.91 -21.90 1.14
N PHE A 239 -12.89 -20.92 0.22
CA PHE A 239 -11.65 -20.39 -0.30
C PHE A 239 -10.82 -19.74 0.80
N VAL A 240 -11.41 -18.84 1.59
CA VAL A 240 -10.72 -18.14 2.69
C VAL A 240 -10.18 -19.14 3.70
N ALA A 241 -11.00 -20.12 4.11
CA ALA A 241 -10.58 -21.16 5.05
C ALA A 241 -9.39 -21.97 4.53
N LYS A 242 -9.43 -22.43 3.27
CA LYS A 242 -8.33 -23.19 2.66
C LYS A 242 -7.08 -22.33 2.45
N PHE A 243 -7.27 -21.10 2.00
CA PHE A 243 -6.17 -20.17 1.71
C PHE A 243 -5.42 -19.79 2.99
N LEU A 244 -6.10 -19.57 4.11
CA LEU A 244 -5.48 -19.25 5.41
C LEU A 244 -5.01 -20.50 6.20
N GLY A 245 -5.21 -21.70 5.65
CA GLY A 245 -4.77 -22.96 6.29
C GLY A 245 -5.60 -23.34 7.51
N VAL A 246 -6.82 -22.84 7.65
CA VAL A 246 -7.77 -23.24 8.70
C VAL A 246 -8.25 -24.67 8.38
N THR A 247 -7.67 -25.66 9.06
CA THR A 247 -7.84 -27.08 8.74
C THR A 247 -9.14 -27.71 9.31
N ASN A 248 -9.98 -26.95 9.98
CA ASN A 248 -11.20 -27.45 10.63
C ASN A 248 -12.48 -27.05 9.88
N LEU A 249 -12.58 -27.41 8.60
CA LEU A 249 -13.88 -27.48 7.93
C LEU A 249 -14.55 -28.80 8.33
N MET A 250 -15.33 -28.80 9.42
CA MET A 250 -16.32 -29.83 9.69
C MET A 250 -17.67 -29.46 9.03
#